data_280068a0e893c0b3c034a30dd033ca07
#
_entry.id   280068a0e893c0b3c034a30dd033ca07
#
_cell.length_a   1.000
_cell.length_b   1.000
_cell.length_c   1.000
_cell.angle_alpha   90.00
_cell.angle_beta   90.00
_cell.angle_gamma   90.00
#
_symmetry.space_group_name_H-M   'P 1'
#
loop_
_entity.id
_entity.type
_entity.pdbx_description
1 polymer ?
#
loop_
_entity_poly.entity_id
_entity_poly.type
_entity_poly.pdbx_seq_one_letter_code
_entity_poly.pdbx_strand_id
1 'polypeptide(L)'
;MGTNGFLNKTKLAVFDLDGTLLDTPLPDTGRKLYQQKTGKEWPHKGWWGREESLDATIFDIPSNPSVIADYQKEKADPNTAVIMLTGRMTKLGDKVKAILDAKGLTFDGYYYNRGGSTDVEKMKTLNEILEKYPFIKIVEQWDDRLEHVPIFEEWG
;
A
#
# COMPACT_ATOMS: atom_id res chain seq x y z
N MET A 1 -6.14 -0.69 -19.29
CA MET A 1 -5.57 -2.03 -19.33
C MET A 1 -4.45 -2.15 -18.35
N GLY A 2 -4.62 -3.05 -17.37
CA GLY A 2 -3.65 -3.17 -16.28
C GLY A 2 -2.26 -3.54 -16.73
N THR A 3 -2.13 -4.39 -17.76
CA THR A 3 -0.81 -4.82 -18.24
C THR A 3 -0.04 -3.71 -18.93
N ASN A 4 -0.72 -2.71 -19.47
CA ASN A 4 -0.05 -1.62 -20.16
C ASN A 4 0.69 -0.69 -19.20
N GLY A 5 0.30 -0.68 -17.91
CA GLY A 5 0.96 0.14 -16.93
C GLY A 5 2.44 -0.21 -16.73
N PHE A 6 2.84 -1.43 -17.10
CA PHE A 6 4.23 -1.89 -16.94
C PHE A 6 5.01 -1.92 -18.25
N LEU A 7 4.36 -1.81 -19.39
CA LEU A 7 5.03 -1.93 -20.68
C LEU A 7 5.98 -0.74 -20.92
N ASN A 8 7.24 -1.06 -21.20
CA ASN A 8 8.28 -0.09 -21.49
C ASN A 8 8.57 0.90 -20.35
N LYS A 9 8.14 0.56 -19.14
CA LYS A 9 8.45 1.40 -17.98
C LYS A 9 9.85 1.11 -17.49
N THR A 10 10.57 2.17 -17.14
CA THR A 10 11.96 2.04 -16.66
C THR A 10 12.07 2.22 -15.16
N LYS A 11 11.02 2.76 -14.51
CA LYS A 11 10.99 2.98 -13.07
C LYS A 11 9.74 2.35 -12.45
N LEU A 12 9.92 1.79 -11.27
CA LEU A 12 8.82 1.26 -10.45
C LEU A 12 8.73 2.09 -9.18
N ALA A 13 7.60 2.74 -8.97
CA ALA A 13 7.32 3.47 -7.73
C ALA A 13 6.39 2.62 -6.88
N VAL A 14 6.82 2.29 -5.67
CA VAL A 14 6.14 1.36 -4.77
C VAL A 14 5.65 2.12 -3.55
N PHE A 15 4.34 2.15 -3.35
CA PHE A 15 3.72 2.84 -2.21
C PHE A 15 3.10 1.84 -1.24
N ASP A 16 3.54 1.89 0.02
CA ASP A 16 2.91 1.16 1.10
C ASP A 16 1.57 1.81 1.44
N LEU A 17 0.72 1.09 2.14
CA LEU A 17 -0.62 1.56 2.46
C LEU A 17 -0.68 2.22 3.83
N ASP A 18 -0.53 1.43 4.89
CA ASP A 18 -0.72 1.90 6.27
C ASP A 18 0.43 2.80 6.71
N GLY A 19 0.11 4.00 7.17
CA GLY A 19 1.12 4.97 7.59
C GLY A 19 1.87 5.63 6.45
N THR A 20 1.54 5.31 5.20
CA THR A 20 2.17 5.87 4.01
C THR A 20 1.12 6.58 3.15
N LEU A 21 0.38 5.84 2.34
CA LEU A 21 -0.71 6.42 1.55
C LEU A 21 -1.86 6.87 2.44
N LEU A 22 -2.19 6.07 3.44
CA LEU A 22 -3.30 6.31 4.36
C LEU A 22 -2.80 6.36 5.79
N ASP A 23 -3.35 7.30 6.53
CA ASP A 23 -3.08 7.45 7.97
C ASP A 23 -4.07 6.57 8.74
N THR A 24 -3.89 5.25 8.64
CA THR A 24 -4.74 4.30 9.33
C THR A 24 -4.40 4.27 10.83
N PRO A 25 -5.38 4.02 11.71
CA PRO A 25 -5.10 3.96 13.14
C PRO A 25 -4.14 2.82 13.48
N LEU A 26 -3.24 3.09 14.42
CA LEU A 26 -2.40 2.05 14.99
C LEU A 26 -3.24 1.17 15.92
N PRO A 27 -2.81 -0.08 16.20
CA PRO A 27 -3.65 -1.02 16.96
C PRO A 27 -4.18 -0.48 18.28
N ASP A 28 -3.33 0.08 19.12
CA ASP A 28 -3.76 0.58 20.43
C ASP A 28 -4.73 1.75 20.32
N THR A 29 -4.39 2.71 19.47
CA THR A 29 -5.25 3.88 19.22
C THR A 29 -6.57 3.46 18.59
N GLY A 30 -6.50 2.54 17.63
CA GLY A 30 -7.69 2.06 16.95
C GLY A 30 -8.65 1.32 17.86
N ARG A 31 -8.12 0.48 18.74
CA ARG A 31 -8.97 -0.24 19.71
C ARG A 31 -9.70 0.72 20.64
N LYS A 32 -9.01 1.76 21.10
CA LYS A 32 -9.64 2.79 21.95
C LYS A 32 -10.72 3.55 21.20
N LEU A 33 -10.44 3.94 19.95
CA LEU A 33 -11.45 4.62 19.13
C LEU A 33 -12.66 3.73 18.86
N TYR A 34 -12.44 2.46 18.61
CA TYR A 34 -13.52 1.51 18.40
C TYR A 34 -14.44 1.47 19.62
N GLN A 35 -13.87 1.37 20.83
CA GLN A 35 -14.64 1.36 22.05
C GLN A 35 -15.41 2.67 22.26
N GLN A 36 -14.79 3.81 21.98
CA GLN A 36 -15.43 5.12 22.10
C GLN A 36 -16.60 5.27 21.12
N LYS A 37 -16.44 4.77 19.90
CA LYS A 37 -17.44 4.96 18.85
C LYS A 37 -18.58 3.96 18.92
N THR A 38 -18.29 2.71 19.32
CA THR A 38 -19.29 1.64 19.32
C THR A 38 -19.81 1.30 20.71
N GLY A 39 -19.12 1.74 21.77
CA GLY A 39 -19.45 1.36 23.15
C GLY A 39 -19.05 -0.06 23.51
N LYS A 40 -18.34 -0.76 22.62
CA LYS A 40 -17.91 -2.14 22.80
C LYS A 40 -16.41 -2.26 22.67
N GLU A 41 -15.83 -3.23 23.38
CA GLU A 41 -14.41 -3.51 23.22
C GLU A 41 -14.13 -4.14 21.85
N TRP A 42 -12.90 -3.95 21.36
CA TRP A 42 -12.45 -4.57 20.11
C TRP A 42 -12.54 -6.10 20.28
N PRO A 43 -13.33 -6.79 19.44
CA PRO A 43 -13.64 -8.21 19.66
C PRO A 43 -12.59 -9.17 19.13
N HIS A 44 -11.54 -8.67 18.50
CA HIS A 44 -10.55 -9.50 17.84
C HIS A 44 -9.20 -9.42 18.55
N LYS A 45 -8.39 -10.49 18.42
CA LYS A 45 -7.01 -10.46 18.91
C LYS A 45 -6.10 -9.68 17.97
N GLY A 46 -6.32 -9.84 16.65
CA GLY A 46 -5.53 -9.14 15.64
C GLY A 46 -6.09 -7.78 15.32
N TRP A 47 -5.35 -7.02 14.56
CA TRP A 47 -5.76 -5.71 14.09
C TRP A 47 -5.67 -5.59 12.58
N TRP A 48 -4.46 -5.78 12.03
CA TRP A 48 -4.18 -5.53 10.61
C TRP A 48 -4.94 -6.47 9.67
N GLY A 49 -5.26 -7.67 10.11
CA GLY A 49 -5.99 -8.65 9.33
C GLY A 49 -7.51 -8.54 9.43
N ARG A 50 -8.02 -7.54 10.13
CA ARG A 50 -9.46 -7.39 10.35
C ARG A 50 -10.03 -6.26 9.51
N GLU A 51 -11.14 -6.53 8.83
CA GLU A 51 -11.79 -5.52 8.00
C GLU A 51 -12.20 -4.29 8.80
N GLU A 52 -12.60 -4.48 10.03
CA GLU A 52 -13.04 -3.38 10.88
C GLU A 52 -11.96 -2.33 11.10
N SER A 53 -10.69 -2.71 11.00
CA SER A 53 -9.58 -1.74 11.09
C SER A 53 -9.56 -0.76 9.90
N LEU A 54 -10.30 -1.06 8.85
CA LEU A 54 -10.44 -0.22 7.66
C LEU A 54 -11.84 0.36 7.52
N ASP A 55 -12.65 0.29 8.57
CA ASP A 55 -14.03 0.77 8.52
C ASP A 55 -14.07 2.29 8.65
N ALA A 56 -14.33 2.97 7.55
CA ALA A 56 -14.36 4.43 7.50
C ALA A 56 -15.54 5.04 8.25
N THR A 57 -16.55 4.24 8.63
CA THR A 57 -17.65 4.71 9.46
C THR A 57 -17.26 4.78 10.93
N ILE A 58 -16.23 4.04 11.34
CA ILE A 58 -15.73 4.01 12.70
C ILE A 58 -14.48 4.89 12.84
N PHE A 59 -13.57 4.78 11.88
CA PHE A 59 -12.28 5.46 11.92
C PHE A 59 -12.16 6.49 10.82
N ASP A 60 -11.54 7.61 11.15
CA ASP A 60 -11.13 8.57 10.14
C ASP A 60 -9.84 8.04 9.51
N ILE A 61 -9.85 7.83 8.20
CA ILE A 61 -8.70 7.30 7.47
C ILE A 61 -8.28 8.32 6.40
N PRO A 62 -7.57 9.38 6.80
CA PRO A 62 -7.14 10.39 5.84
C PRO A 62 -5.97 9.91 5.02
N SER A 63 -5.82 10.46 3.82
CA SER A 63 -4.61 10.27 3.03
C SER A 63 -3.51 11.18 3.56
N ASN A 64 -2.25 10.76 3.37
CA ASN A 64 -1.08 11.52 3.78
C ASN A 64 -0.70 12.52 2.67
N PRO A 65 -0.86 13.84 2.89
CA PRO A 65 -0.67 14.81 1.81
C PRO A 65 0.71 14.78 1.15
N SER A 66 1.78 14.57 1.93
CA SER A 66 3.12 14.56 1.35
C SER A 66 3.34 13.35 0.45
N VAL A 67 2.82 12.19 0.85
CA VAL A 67 2.92 10.97 0.04
C VAL A 67 2.03 11.09 -1.20
N ILE A 68 0.86 11.67 -1.06
CA ILE A 68 -0.05 11.87 -2.19
C ILE A 68 0.58 12.80 -3.24
N ALA A 69 1.30 13.83 -2.81
CA ALA A 69 2.01 14.70 -3.73
C ALA A 69 3.06 13.93 -4.53
N ASP A 70 3.81 13.06 -3.86
CA ASP A 70 4.79 12.19 -4.54
C ASP A 70 4.11 11.20 -5.47
N TYR A 71 2.99 10.62 -5.06
CA TYR A 71 2.19 9.73 -5.90
C TYR A 71 1.77 10.44 -7.19
N GLN A 72 1.25 11.64 -7.08
CA GLN A 72 0.80 12.40 -8.25
C GLN A 72 1.95 12.68 -9.22
N LYS A 73 3.13 13.00 -8.67
CA LYS A 73 4.32 13.23 -9.47
C LYS A 73 4.73 11.97 -10.23
N GLU A 74 4.73 10.83 -9.55
CA GLU A 74 5.11 9.57 -10.18
C GLU A 74 4.07 9.13 -11.22
N LYS A 75 2.79 9.33 -10.95
CA LYS A 75 1.72 9.00 -11.90
C LYS A 75 1.80 9.86 -13.18
N ALA A 76 2.31 11.07 -13.06
CA ALA A 76 2.45 11.95 -14.21
C ALA A 76 3.65 11.58 -15.10
N ASP A 77 4.57 10.77 -14.61
CA ASP A 77 5.75 10.34 -15.36
C ASP A 77 5.39 9.16 -16.27
N PRO A 78 5.48 9.32 -17.59
CA PRO A 78 5.10 8.24 -18.52
C PRO A 78 6.03 7.03 -18.47
N ASN A 79 7.21 7.16 -17.86
CA ASN A 79 8.17 6.06 -17.76
C ASN A 79 8.09 5.32 -16.43
N THR A 80 7.15 5.69 -15.55
CA THR A 80 7.03 5.11 -14.23
C THR A 80 5.76 4.27 -14.10
N ALA A 81 5.92 3.03 -13.65
CA ALA A 81 4.80 2.20 -13.19
C ALA A 81 4.61 2.47 -11.71
N VAL A 82 3.38 2.72 -11.29
CA VAL A 82 3.05 3.06 -9.89
C VAL A 82 2.21 1.96 -9.30
N ILE A 83 2.70 1.31 -8.25
CA ILE A 83 2.00 0.20 -7.60
C ILE A 83 1.77 0.48 -6.12
N MET A 84 0.75 -0.20 -5.58
CA MET A 84 0.50 -0.23 -4.15
C MET A 84 0.91 -1.62 -3.63
N LEU A 85 1.70 -1.65 -2.57
CA LEU A 85 2.21 -2.88 -1.98
C LEU A 85 2.04 -2.82 -0.47
N THR A 86 1.20 -3.69 0.07
CA THR A 86 0.85 -3.67 1.48
C THR A 86 1.10 -5.02 2.15
N GLY A 87 1.33 -4.97 3.46
CA GLY A 87 1.38 -6.19 4.28
C GLY A 87 0.01 -6.74 4.64
N ARG A 88 -1.06 -6.03 4.30
CA ARG A 88 -2.41 -6.53 4.55
C ARG A 88 -2.70 -7.72 3.64
N MET A 89 -3.50 -8.65 4.16
CA MET A 89 -3.76 -9.90 3.46
C MET A 89 -4.72 -9.71 2.29
N THR A 90 -4.60 -10.60 1.30
CA THR A 90 -5.39 -10.57 0.07
C THR A 90 -6.90 -10.50 0.34
N LYS A 91 -7.37 -11.12 1.41
CA LYS A 91 -8.80 -11.10 1.75
C LYS A 91 -9.35 -9.68 2.00
N LEU A 92 -8.47 -8.73 2.30
CA LEU A 92 -8.86 -7.33 2.52
C LEU A 92 -8.75 -6.48 1.24
N GLY A 93 -8.38 -7.09 0.12
CA GLY A 93 -8.09 -6.37 -1.11
C GLY A 93 -9.25 -5.51 -1.61
N ASP A 94 -10.47 -6.04 -1.60
CA ASP A 94 -11.63 -5.28 -2.06
C ASP A 94 -11.88 -4.05 -1.20
N LYS A 95 -11.72 -4.21 0.11
CA LYS A 95 -11.91 -3.11 1.06
C LYS A 95 -10.85 -2.02 0.87
N VAL A 96 -9.59 -2.43 0.73
CA VAL A 96 -8.47 -1.50 0.49
C VAL A 96 -8.70 -0.74 -0.81
N LYS A 97 -9.02 -1.47 -1.88
CA LYS A 97 -9.23 -0.85 -3.18
C LYS A 97 -10.38 0.15 -3.14
N ALA A 98 -11.47 -0.18 -2.45
CA ALA A 98 -12.62 0.71 -2.32
C ALA A 98 -12.23 2.03 -1.65
N ILE A 99 -11.40 1.97 -0.60
CA ILE A 99 -10.94 3.17 0.09
C ILE A 99 -10.06 4.02 -0.85
N LEU A 100 -9.13 3.38 -1.55
CA LEU A 100 -8.25 4.09 -2.47
C LEU A 100 -9.03 4.71 -3.62
N ASP A 101 -9.97 3.98 -4.21
CA ASP A 101 -10.81 4.49 -5.29
C ASP A 101 -11.63 5.70 -4.82
N ALA A 102 -12.16 5.66 -3.61
CA ALA A 102 -12.94 6.77 -3.05
C ALA A 102 -12.08 8.04 -2.87
N LYS A 103 -10.77 7.89 -2.77
CA LYS A 103 -9.84 9.01 -2.66
C LYS A 103 -9.22 9.40 -3.99
N GLY A 104 -9.61 8.75 -5.08
CA GLY A 104 -9.09 9.03 -6.40
C GLY A 104 -7.69 8.47 -6.65
N LEU A 105 -7.28 7.47 -5.88
CA LEU A 105 -5.94 6.88 -5.99
C LEU A 105 -6.03 5.57 -6.76
N THR A 106 -5.42 5.53 -7.93
CA THR A 106 -5.38 4.34 -8.78
C THR A 106 -3.94 3.94 -9.05
N PHE A 107 -3.73 2.64 -9.23
CA PHE A 107 -2.38 2.08 -9.38
C PHE A 107 -2.34 1.11 -10.55
N ASP A 108 -1.15 0.94 -11.10
CA ASP A 108 -0.94 -0.03 -12.19
C ASP A 108 -0.98 -1.46 -11.68
N GLY A 109 -0.78 -1.65 -10.38
CA GLY A 109 -0.95 -2.95 -9.74
C GLY A 109 -1.21 -2.78 -8.26
N TYR A 110 -1.96 -3.73 -7.68
CA TYR A 110 -2.29 -3.78 -6.26
C TYR A 110 -1.81 -5.12 -5.73
N TYR A 111 -0.93 -5.09 -4.73
CA TYR A 111 -0.29 -6.30 -4.22
C TYR A 111 -0.47 -6.43 -2.72
N TYR A 112 -0.85 -7.62 -2.28
CA TYR A 112 -1.21 -7.92 -0.90
C TYR A 112 -0.36 -9.06 -0.37
N ASN A 113 -0.40 -9.27 0.95
CA ASN A 113 0.30 -10.37 1.58
C ASN A 113 -0.47 -11.69 1.31
N ARG A 114 0.21 -12.66 0.71
CA ARG A 114 -0.40 -13.95 0.35
C ARG A 114 -0.28 -15.00 1.46
N GLY A 115 0.22 -14.62 2.64
CA GLY A 115 0.25 -15.49 3.80
C GLY A 115 1.59 -15.61 4.52
N GLY A 116 2.65 -14.97 3.99
CA GLY A 116 3.96 -14.99 4.64
C GLY A 116 4.17 -13.79 5.55
N SER A 117 5.39 -13.64 6.06
CA SER A 117 5.73 -12.43 6.79
C SER A 117 5.72 -11.25 5.82
N THR A 118 5.40 -10.07 6.34
CA THR A 118 5.25 -8.86 5.53
C THR A 118 6.50 -8.57 4.70
N ASP A 119 7.66 -8.59 5.34
CA ASP A 119 8.91 -8.23 4.64
C ASP A 119 9.25 -9.25 3.56
N VAL A 120 9.11 -10.54 3.86
CA VAL A 120 9.39 -11.61 2.90
C VAL A 120 8.44 -11.53 1.71
N GLU A 121 7.14 -11.33 1.96
CA GLU A 121 6.15 -11.26 0.88
C GLU A 121 6.36 -10.04 0.01
N LYS A 122 6.70 -8.90 0.59
CA LYS A 122 6.99 -7.70 -0.19
C LYS A 122 8.18 -7.90 -1.10
N MET A 123 9.25 -8.51 -0.59
CA MET A 123 10.46 -8.80 -1.40
C MET A 123 10.15 -9.78 -2.52
N LYS A 124 9.41 -10.84 -2.23
CA LYS A 124 9.00 -11.80 -3.26
C LYS A 124 8.20 -11.15 -4.36
N THR A 125 7.26 -10.30 -3.99
CA THR A 125 6.42 -9.59 -4.96
C THR A 125 7.26 -8.68 -5.85
N LEU A 126 8.18 -7.92 -5.25
CA LEU A 126 9.04 -7.03 -6.03
C LEU A 126 9.94 -7.82 -6.98
N ASN A 127 10.50 -8.94 -6.53
CA ASN A 127 11.31 -9.81 -7.38
C ASN A 127 10.50 -10.35 -8.55
N GLU A 128 9.27 -10.79 -8.32
CA GLU A 128 8.39 -11.29 -9.36
C GLU A 128 8.10 -10.22 -10.41
N ILE A 129 7.86 -8.99 -9.97
CA ILE A 129 7.60 -7.88 -10.87
C ILE A 129 8.83 -7.59 -11.74
N LEU A 130 10.00 -7.57 -11.13
CA LEU A 130 11.23 -7.26 -11.86
C LEU A 130 11.62 -8.35 -12.84
N GLU A 131 11.34 -9.62 -12.53
CA GLU A 131 11.54 -10.72 -13.46
C GLU A 131 10.60 -10.62 -14.66
N LYS A 132 9.35 -10.24 -14.40
CA LYS A 132 8.33 -10.16 -15.44
C LYS A 132 8.54 -8.92 -16.33
N TYR A 133 9.08 -7.84 -15.77
CA TYR A 133 9.25 -6.58 -16.48
C TYR A 133 10.71 -6.11 -16.43
N PRO A 134 11.60 -6.73 -17.21
CA PRO A 134 13.04 -6.47 -17.13
C PRO A 134 13.46 -5.08 -17.58
N PHE A 135 12.55 -4.29 -18.15
CA PHE A 135 12.82 -2.91 -18.52
C PHE A 135 12.96 -1.98 -17.32
N ILE A 136 12.44 -2.39 -16.16
CA ILE A 136 12.51 -1.59 -14.94
C ILE A 136 13.96 -1.60 -14.43
N LYS A 137 14.55 -0.42 -14.31
CA LYS A 137 15.93 -0.23 -13.87
C LYS A 137 16.03 0.47 -12.52
N ILE A 138 14.97 1.18 -12.12
CA ILE A 138 14.95 1.97 -10.90
C ILE A 138 13.73 1.57 -10.09
N VAL A 139 13.92 1.31 -8.79
CA VAL A 139 12.83 1.04 -7.87
C VAL A 139 12.92 2.04 -6.73
N GLU A 140 11.86 2.79 -6.51
CA GLU A 140 11.74 3.66 -5.34
C GLU A 140 10.56 3.20 -4.50
N GLN A 141 10.76 3.20 -3.19
CA GLN A 141 9.75 2.71 -2.26
C GLN A 141 9.42 3.77 -1.21
N TRP A 142 8.13 3.99 -1.00
CA TRP A 142 7.61 4.85 0.06
C TRP A 142 7.01 3.94 1.13
N ASP A 143 7.56 4.02 2.34
CA ASP A 143 7.18 3.15 3.46
C ASP A 143 7.23 3.97 4.74
N ASP A 144 6.29 3.70 5.65
CA ASP A 144 6.17 4.47 6.90
C ASP A 144 7.40 4.35 7.81
N ARG A 145 8.15 3.26 7.69
CA ARG A 145 9.33 3.02 8.53
C ARG A 145 10.58 3.69 7.99
N LEU A 146 10.68 3.80 6.68
CA LEU A 146 11.88 4.30 6.00
C LEU A 146 11.60 5.52 5.15
N GLU A 147 10.36 5.98 5.15
CA GLU A 147 9.86 7.05 4.30
C GLU A 147 10.09 6.71 2.83
N HIS A 148 10.99 7.43 2.19
CA HIS A 148 11.29 7.25 0.77
C HIS A 148 12.71 6.71 0.62
N VAL A 149 12.84 5.50 0.07
CA VAL A 149 14.14 4.84 -0.08
C VAL A 149 14.32 4.34 -1.52
N PRO A 150 15.35 4.79 -2.23
CA PRO A 150 15.71 4.17 -3.51
C PRO A 150 16.46 2.87 -3.24
N ILE A 151 16.02 1.79 -3.87
CA ILE A 151 16.57 0.46 -3.60
C ILE A 151 17.04 -0.28 -4.85
N PHE A 152 17.13 0.42 -5.96
CA PHE A 152 17.42 -0.23 -7.24
C PHE A 152 18.76 -0.95 -7.28
N GLU A 153 19.73 -0.50 -6.50
CA GLU A 153 21.07 -1.11 -6.48
C GLU A 153 21.04 -2.50 -5.88
N GLU A 154 20.13 -2.75 -4.95
CA GLU A 154 20.00 -4.03 -4.29
C GLU A 154 19.41 -5.11 -5.19
N TRP A 155 18.81 -4.72 -6.29
CA TRP A 155 18.16 -5.62 -7.22
C TRP A 155 19.04 -6.00 -8.42
N GLY A 156 20.16 -5.31 -8.57
CA GLY A 156 21.09 -5.49 -9.69
C GLY A 156 21.78 -6.85 -9.75
#